data_40287791c8f45c945cc2cc77c6d5b34c
#
_entry.id   40287791c8f45c945cc2cc77c6d5b34c
#
_cell.length_a   1.000
_cell.length_b   1.000
_cell.length_c   1.000
_cell.angle_alpha   90.00
_cell.angle_beta   90.00
_cell.angle_gamma   90.00
#
_symmetry.space_group_name_H-M   'P 1'
#
loop_
_entity.id
_entity.type
_entity.pdbx_description
1 polymer ?
#
loop_
_entity_poly.entity_id
_entity_poly.type
_entity_poly.pdbx_seq_one_letter_code
_entity_poly.pdbx_strand_id
1 'polypeptide(L)'
;NQVERSFTETWDSAIIGMFTNPDNVLIMHNGYGFDKPAIEKVYGVKVEATIIDTLFLSWYLYPRNVRHGLGWWGEELGVAKPTVDDWENQSLEVYIDRCEEDVKIQTLLWRKMYKDLHLLYADQDEVDHAVSHINFKAQCAALQDKSRWKLDVESCEALVTELGDKYSEARTALEKCLPPVDVTAKKNKPKKPFKANGDLSAQGLKWIDIVRAHVPDFPGRPENYAGEITVVTGQKPCNAGSAIQIKSWLHSLGWVPETFKIVKDKETNDQRKIPQIKDTDTGDLCPSVERLIEQDSAIEYLRDMSVVKHRLGVCEGFLKNVSNDGYLQAG
;
A
#
# COMPACT_ATOMS: atom_id res chain seq x y z
N ASN A 1 -3.79 22.82 -47.69
CA ASN A 1 -4.73 21.88 -47.03
C ASN A 1 -4.75 20.48 -47.65
N GLN A 2 -4.50 20.27 -48.94
CA GLN A 2 -4.29 18.92 -49.50
C GLN A 2 -2.90 18.37 -49.16
N VAL A 3 -1.89 19.22 -49.05
CA VAL A 3 -0.52 18.85 -48.69
C VAL A 3 -0.45 18.42 -47.22
N GLU A 4 -1.15 19.09 -46.30
CA GLU A 4 -1.23 18.69 -44.88
C GLU A 4 -1.98 17.36 -44.69
N ARG A 5 -3.07 17.12 -45.42
CA ARG A 5 -3.77 15.82 -45.39
C ARG A 5 -2.92 14.69 -45.92
N SER A 6 -2.21 14.87 -47.02
CA SER A 6 -1.36 13.82 -47.58
C SER A 6 -0.15 13.48 -46.64
N PHE A 7 0.34 14.48 -45.91
CA PHE A 7 1.42 14.28 -44.95
C PHE A 7 0.94 13.46 -43.73
N THR A 8 -0.22 13.80 -43.18
CA THR A 8 -0.84 13.08 -42.07
C THR A 8 -1.19 11.63 -42.44
N GLU A 9 -1.82 11.40 -43.59
CA GLU A 9 -2.17 10.06 -44.09
C GLU A 9 -0.93 9.19 -44.31
N THR A 10 0.22 9.75 -44.72
CA THR A 10 1.47 9.01 -44.93
C THR A 10 2.09 8.59 -43.58
N TRP A 11 2.06 9.44 -42.58
CA TRP A 11 2.55 9.15 -41.25
C TRP A 11 1.67 8.11 -40.54
N ASP A 12 0.36 8.25 -40.60
CA ASP A 12 -0.60 7.30 -40.03
C ASP A 12 -0.42 5.90 -40.65
N SER A 13 -0.23 5.82 -41.98
CA SER A 13 0.03 4.56 -42.67
C SER A 13 1.33 3.90 -42.24
N ALA A 14 2.40 4.69 -42.03
CA ALA A 14 3.69 4.18 -41.55
C ALA A 14 3.61 3.68 -40.12
N ILE A 15 2.93 4.42 -39.24
CA ILE A 15 2.71 4.05 -37.83
C ILE A 15 1.84 2.78 -37.75
N ILE A 16 0.73 2.72 -38.50
CA ILE A 16 -0.14 1.54 -38.57
C ILE A 16 0.64 0.33 -39.07
N GLY A 17 1.44 0.49 -40.13
CA GLY A 17 2.29 -0.57 -40.66
C GLY A 17 3.30 -1.11 -39.65
N MET A 18 3.82 -0.25 -38.79
CA MET A 18 4.73 -0.66 -37.71
C MET A 18 4.04 -1.60 -36.70
N PHE A 19 2.77 -1.33 -36.38
CA PHE A 19 2.02 -2.13 -35.40
C PHE A 19 1.36 -3.38 -35.99
N THR A 20 0.99 -3.35 -37.26
CA THR A 20 0.27 -4.46 -37.91
C THR A 20 1.18 -5.47 -38.60
N ASN A 21 2.46 -5.16 -38.79
CA ASN A 21 3.40 -6.10 -39.38
C ASN A 21 3.87 -7.13 -38.32
N PRO A 22 3.59 -8.42 -38.48
CA PRO A 22 3.98 -9.46 -37.52
C PRO A 22 5.50 -9.69 -37.43
N ASP A 23 6.27 -9.26 -38.43
CA ASP A 23 7.73 -9.37 -38.42
C ASP A 23 8.41 -8.32 -37.53
N ASN A 24 7.66 -7.31 -37.09
CA ASN A 24 8.19 -6.28 -36.21
C ASN A 24 8.18 -6.75 -34.73
N VAL A 25 9.21 -6.29 -34.01
CA VAL A 25 9.32 -6.45 -32.56
C VAL A 25 9.27 -5.08 -31.92
N LEU A 26 8.28 -4.86 -31.05
CA LEU A 26 8.04 -3.62 -30.35
C LEU A 26 8.41 -3.79 -28.87
N ILE A 27 9.33 -2.97 -28.39
CA ILE A 27 9.73 -3.00 -26.98
C ILE A 27 8.94 -1.93 -26.24
N MET A 28 8.08 -2.34 -25.32
CA MET A 28 7.15 -1.47 -24.62
C MET A 28 7.26 -1.70 -23.08
N HIS A 29 6.82 -0.74 -22.30
CA HIS A 29 6.74 -0.85 -20.85
C HIS A 29 5.28 -0.83 -20.40
N ASN A 30 4.75 -1.96 -19.95
CA ASN A 30 3.32 -2.21 -19.77
C ASN A 30 2.53 -2.17 -21.10
N GLY A 31 3.17 -2.63 -22.16
CA GLY A 31 2.63 -2.53 -23.51
C GLY A 31 1.34 -3.28 -23.72
N TYR A 32 1.20 -4.46 -23.10
CA TYR A 32 -0.05 -5.25 -23.16
C TYR A 32 -1.19 -4.63 -22.35
N GLY A 33 -0.88 -3.97 -21.24
CA GLY A 33 -1.88 -3.32 -20.38
C GLY A 33 -2.32 -1.96 -20.89
N PHE A 34 -1.44 -1.20 -21.55
CA PHE A 34 -1.70 0.19 -21.92
C PHE A 34 -1.55 0.48 -23.42
N ASP A 35 -0.34 0.34 -23.99
CA ASP A 35 -0.06 0.82 -25.35
C ASP A 35 -0.86 0.05 -26.40
N LYS A 36 -0.84 -1.28 -26.34
CA LYS A 36 -1.58 -2.14 -27.28
C LYS A 36 -3.08 -1.82 -27.32
N PRO A 37 -3.84 -1.80 -26.23
CA PRO A 37 -5.26 -1.45 -26.25
C PRO A 37 -5.52 -0.01 -26.69
N ALA A 38 -4.62 0.94 -26.37
CA ALA A 38 -4.74 2.32 -26.81
C ALA A 38 -4.59 2.44 -28.32
N ILE A 39 -3.56 1.81 -28.89
CA ILE A 39 -3.30 1.80 -30.34
C ILE A 39 -4.47 1.14 -31.09
N GLU A 40 -4.91 -0.03 -30.62
CA GLU A 40 -6.03 -0.75 -31.23
C GLU A 40 -7.32 0.08 -31.22
N LYS A 41 -7.56 0.82 -30.13
CA LYS A 41 -8.75 1.69 -29.99
C LYS A 41 -8.65 2.94 -30.86
N VAL A 42 -7.49 3.61 -30.89
CA VAL A 42 -7.32 4.90 -31.60
C VAL A 42 -7.30 4.71 -33.10
N TYR A 43 -6.56 3.71 -33.58
CA TYR A 43 -6.40 3.46 -35.02
C TYR A 43 -7.40 2.45 -35.59
N GLY A 44 -8.17 1.78 -34.77
CA GLY A 44 -9.12 0.74 -35.22
C GLY A 44 -8.45 -0.48 -35.85
N VAL A 45 -7.20 -0.76 -35.51
CA VAL A 45 -6.39 -1.85 -36.05
C VAL A 45 -6.08 -2.88 -34.97
N LYS A 46 -5.69 -4.09 -35.39
CA LYS A 46 -5.15 -5.10 -34.48
C LYS A 46 -3.63 -5.03 -34.48
N VAL A 47 -3.02 -4.94 -33.31
CA VAL A 47 -1.57 -5.04 -33.17
C VAL A 47 -1.14 -6.48 -33.33
N GLU A 48 -0.42 -6.79 -34.41
CA GLU A 48 0.10 -8.12 -34.77
C GLU A 48 1.61 -8.23 -34.54
N ALA A 49 2.32 -7.10 -34.43
CA ALA A 49 3.72 -7.06 -34.09
C ALA A 49 3.98 -7.74 -32.72
N THR A 50 5.11 -8.42 -32.61
CA THR A 50 5.53 -9.03 -31.34
C THR A 50 5.88 -7.93 -30.34
N ILE A 51 5.27 -7.97 -29.14
CA ILE A 51 5.58 -7.02 -28.05
C ILE A 51 6.52 -7.71 -27.06
N ILE A 52 7.59 -7.00 -26.69
CA ILE A 52 8.42 -7.35 -25.52
C ILE A 52 8.06 -6.36 -24.41
N ASP A 53 7.46 -6.88 -23.33
CA ASP A 53 7.01 -6.06 -22.20
C ASP A 53 8.06 -5.98 -21.11
N THR A 54 8.73 -4.84 -21.02
CA THR A 54 9.81 -4.61 -20.06
C THR A 54 9.33 -4.44 -18.61
N LEU A 55 8.04 -4.17 -18.36
CA LEU A 55 7.50 -4.18 -17.00
C LEU A 55 7.50 -5.60 -16.42
N PHE A 56 7.02 -6.58 -17.19
CA PHE A 56 7.00 -7.98 -16.78
C PHE A 56 8.42 -8.56 -16.70
N LEU A 57 9.30 -8.19 -17.63
CA LEU A 57 10.72 -8.55 -17.54
C LEU A 57 11.39 -7.92 -16.31
N SER A 58 11.00 -6.70 -15.93
CA SER A 58 11.50 -6.05 -14.72
C SER A 58 11.13 -6.82 -13.46
N TRP A 59 9.92 -7.30 -13.34
CA TRP A 59 9.51 -8.14 -12.22
C TRP A 59 10.26 -9.47 -12.19
N TYR A 60 10.51 -10.05 -13.35
CA TYR A 60 11.22 -11.31 -13.47
C TYR A 60 12.71 -11.18 -13.11
N LEU A 61 13.42 -10.22 -13.72
CA LEU A 61 14.86 -10.05 -13.56
C LEU A 61 15.24 -9.42 -12.22
N TYR A 62 14.40 -8.54 -11.67
CA TYR A 62 14.70 -7.75 -10.48
C TYR A 62 13.62 -7.86 -9.40
N PRO A 63 13.31 -9.07 -8.91
CA PRO A 63 12.20 -9.29 -7.97
C PRO A 63 12.39 -8.63 -6.60
N ARG A 64 13.61 -8.16 -6.30
CA ARG A 64 13.91 -7.42 -5.05
C ARG A 64 13.64 -5.93 -5.14
N ASN A 65 13.38 -5.42 -6.33
CA ASN A 65 13.04 -4.02 -6.50
C ASN A 65 11.65 -3.74 -5.93
N VAL A 66 11.51 -2.59 -5.25
CA VAL A 66 10.21 -2.16 -4.70
C VAL A 66 9.35 -1.47 -5.76
N ARG A 67 9.99 -0.96 -6.81
CA ARG A 67 9.34 -0.23 -7.91
C ARG A 67 9.87 -0.74 -9.25
N HIS A 68 8.98 -0.81 -10.24
CA HIS A 68 9.29 -1.30 -11.58
C HIS A 68 8.83 -0.34 -12.68
N GLY A 69 8.17 0.77 -12.33
CA GLY A 69 7.70 1.76 -13.30
C GLY A 69 8.82 2.51 -14.00
N LEU A 70 8.55 2.99 -15.22
CA LEU A 70 9.53 3.63 -16.08
C LEU A 70 10.18 4.88 -15.44
N GLY A 71 9.43 5.64 -14.61
CA GLY A 71 9.99 6.77 -13.86
C GLY A 71 11.08 6.37 -12.88
N TRP A 72 10.87 5.28 -12.13
CA TRP A 72 11.89 4.75 -11.23
C TRP A 72 13.12 4.25 -12.00
N TRP A 73 12.91 3.56 -13.13
CA TRP A 73 14.02 3.15 -13.99
C TRP A 73 14.79 4.33 -14.58
N GLY A 74 14.11 5.44 -14.85
CA GLY A 74 14.77 6.68 -15.27
C GLY A 74 15.75 7.19 -14.22
N GLU A 75 15.34 7.23 -12.96
CA GLU A 75 16.21 7.60 -11.82
C GLU A 75 17.43 6.66 -11.73
N GLU A 76 17.22 5.35 -11.79
CA GLU A 76 18.29 4.34 -11.72
C GLU A 76 19.26 4.38 -12.92
N LEU A 77 18.77 4.78 -14.10
CA LEU A 77 19.56 4.87 -15.33
C LEU A 77 20.15 6.26 -15.57
N GLY A 78 19.93 7.20 -14.64
CA GLY A 78 20.44 8.57 -14.72
C GLY A 78 19.76 9.44 -15.79
N VAL A 79 18.52 9.11 -16.15
CA VAL A 79 17.68 9.90 -17.06
C VAL A 79 16.54 10.53 -16.27
N ALA A 80 16.59 11.86 -16.12
CA ALA A 80 15.53 12.58 -15.41
C ALA A 80 14.20 12.46 -16.18
N LYS A 81 13.14 12.05 -15.48
CA LYS A 81 11.81 12.03 -16.02
C LYS A 81 11.02 13.21 -15.46
N PRO A 82 10.77 14.28 -16.23
CA PRO A 82 10.01 15.43 -15.78
C PRO A 82 8.62 15.02 -15.28
N THR A 83 8.19 15.58 -14.16
CA THR A 83 6.81 15.42 -13.68
C THR A 83 5.91 16.34 -14.48
N VAL A 84 4.76 15.83 -14.87
CA VAL A 84 3.69 16.60 -15.51
C VAL A 84 2.51 16.58 -14.56
N ASP A 85 2.23 17.72 -13.92
CA ASP A 85 1.18 17.82 -12.90
C ASP A 85 -0.22 17.95 -13.51
N ASP A 86 -0.35 18.52 -14.69
CA ASP A 86 -1.60 18.68 -15.42
C ASP A 86 -1.44 18.16 -16.85
N TRP A 87 -2.03 16.99 -17.12
CA TRP A 87 -1.98 16.35 -18.45
C TRP A 87 -2.99 16.91 -19.45
N GLU A 88 -3.98 17.66 -19.01
CA GLU A 88 -5.03 18.16 -19.89
C GLU A 88 -4.66 19.49 -20.56
N ASN A 89 -3.78 20.29 -19.93
CA ASN A 89 -3.47 21.66 -20.35
C ASN A 89 -1.98 21.90 -20.65
N GLN A 90 -1.27 20.91 -21.22
CA GLN A 90 0.12 21.05 -21.60
C GLN A 90 0.31 21.46 -23.06
N SER A 91 1.46 22.07 -23.38
CA SER A 91 1.84 22.33 -24.76
C SER A 91 2.27 21.04 -25.47
N LEU A 92 2.23 21.05 -26.81
CA LEU A 92 2.67 19.92 -27.62
C LEU A 92 4.15 19.58 -27.36
N GLU A 93 4.99 20.58 -27.15
CA GLU A 93 6.41 20.41 -26.86
C GLU A 93 6.62 19.58 -25.58
N VAL A 94 5.85 19.86 -24.52
CA VAL A 94 5.93 19.09 -23.27
C VAL A 94 5.58 17.62 -23.47
N TYR A 95 4.58 17.32 -24.30
CA TYR A 95 4.24 15.94 -24.64
C TYR A 95 5.33 15.26 -25.46
N ILE A 96 5.94 15.97 -26.43
CA ILE A 96 7.04 15.46 -27.26
C ILE A 96 8.25 15.17 -26.38
N ASP A 97 8.71 16.13 -25.59
CA ASP A 97 9.85 15.97 -24.68
C ASP A 97 9.64 14.78 -23.75
N ARG A 98 8.40 14.63 -23.25
CA ARG A 98 8.03 13.52 -22.38
C ARG A 98 8.11 12.17 -23.08
N CYS A 99 7.64 12.08 -24.32
CA CYS A 99 7.72 10.87 -25.13
C CYS A 99 9.18 10.52 -25.44
N GLU A 100 10.00 11.50 -25.78
CA GLU A 100 11.43 11.30 -26.07
C GLU A 100 12.18 10.77 -24.86
N GLU A 101 11.94 11.34 -23.66
CA GLU A 101 12.56 10.84 -22.43
C GLU A 101 12.09 9.43 -22.09
N ASP A 102 10.79 9.11 -22.26
CA ASP A 102 10.28 7.76 -22.05
C ASP A 102 10.90 6.75 -23.02
N VAL A 103 11.06 7.08 -24.30
CA VAL A 103 11.77 6.24 -25.29
C VAL A 103 13.23 6.04 -24.93
N LYS A 104 13.90 7.09 -24.46
CA LYS A 104 15.30 7.03 -24.03
C LYS A 104 15.50 6.11 -22.82
N ILE A 105 14.65 6.27 -21.79
CA ILE A 105 14.67 5.37 -20.61
C ILE A 105 14.40 3.94 -21.04
N GLN A 106 13.37 3.73 -21.88
CA GLN A 106 12.98 2.42 -22.39
C GLN A 106 14.13 1.73 -23.15
N THR A 107 14.84 2.49 -24.00
CA THR A 107 15.98 1.98 -24.76
C THR A 107 17.13 1.53 -23.85
N LEU A 108 17.46 2.34 -22.85
CA LEU A 108 18.50 2.02 -21.88
C LEU A 108 18.11 0.80 -21.01
N LEU A 109 16.85 0.77 -20.58
CA LEU A 109 16.28 -0.33 -19.79
C LEU A 109 16.36 -1.65 -20.56
N TRP A 110 15.92 -1.66 -21.83
CA TRP A 110 15.99 -2.85 -22.68
C TRP A 110 17.42 -3.34 -22.85
N ARG A 111 18.36 -2.44 -23.15
CA ARG A 111 19.77 -2.80 -23.30
C ARG A 111 20.34 -3.44 -22.03
N LYS A 112 19.96 -2.91 -20.86
CA LYS A 112 20.34 -3.49 -19.58
C LYS A 112 19.72 -4.88 -19.40
N MET A 113 18.42 -5.03 -19.61
CA MET A 113 17.70 -6.30 -19.45
C MET A 113 18.22 -7.37 -20.42
N TYR A 114 18.46 -7.00 -21.67
CA TYR A 114 19.02 -7.90 -22.67
C TYR A 114 20.39 -8.44 -22.25
N LYS A 115 21.27 -7.56 -21.74
CA LYS A 115 22.55 -7.98 -21.18
C LYS A 115 22.38 -8.93 -20.00
N ASP A 116 21.47 -8.60 -19.07
CA ASP A 116 21.28 -9.40 -17.86
C ASP A 116 20.63 -10.77 -18.17
N LEU A 117 19.78 -10.86 -19.20
CA LEU A 117 19.26 -12.13 -19.72
C LEU A 117 20.39 -13.04 -20.20
N HIS A 118 21.37 -12.52 -20.96
CA HIS A 118 22.53 -13.27 -21.44
C HIS A 118 23.53 -13.65 -20.33
N LEU A 119 23.39 -13.08 -19.12
CA LEU A 119 24.12 -13.56 -17.94
C LEU A 119 23.42 -14.72 -17.24
N LEU A 120 22.12 -14.87 -17.45
CA LEU A 120 21.28 -15.91 -16.82
C LEU A 120 21.14 -17.15 -17.70
N TYR A 121 21.16 -17.00 -19.03
CA TYR A 121 20.90 -18.04 -20.02
C TYR A 121 22.12 -18.28 -20.89
N ALA A 122 22.29 -19.54 -21.33
CA ALA A 122 23.49 -19.98 -22.00
C ALA A 122 23.58 -19.49 -23.47
N ASP A 123 22.44 -19.36 -24.14
CA ASP A 123 22.37 -19.00 -25.55
C ASP A 123 21.14 -18.15 -25.88
N GLN A 124 21.06 -17.72 -27.14
CA GLN A 124 19.96 -16.88 -27.63
C GLN A 124 18.60 -17.59 -27.61
N ASP A 125 18.58 -18.88 -27.89
CA ASP A 125 17.33 -19.66 -27.94
C ASP A 125 16.69 -19.74 -26.54
N GLU A 126 17.50 -19.92 -25.50
CA GLU A 126 17.03 -19.87 -24.11
C GLU A 126 16.53 -18.47 -23.71
N VAL A 127 17.23 -17.41 -24.14
CA VAL A 127 16.77 -16.02 -23.93
C VAL A 127 15.42 -15.79 -24.59
N ASP A 128 15.28 -16.18 -25.85
CA ASP A 128 14.04 -15.99 -26.63
C ASP A 128 12.89 -16.78 -26.02
N HIS A 129 13.15 -18.00 -25.55
CA HIS A 129 12.16 -18.81 -24.84
C HIS A 129 11.69 -18.14 -23.54
N ALA A 130 12.63 -17.65 -22.74
CA ALA A 130 12.33 -16.95 -21.48
C ALA A 130 11.52 -15.67 -21.72
N VAL A 131 11.93 -14.84 -22.68
CA VAL A 131 11.22 -13.61 -23.07
C VAL A 131 9.82 -13.94 -23.58
N SER A 132 9.68 -14.95 -24.45
CA SER A 132 8.39 -15.41 -24.95
C SER A 132 7.45 -15.86 -23.82
N HIS A 133 7.96 -16.63 -22.87
CA HIS A 133 7.19 -17.08 -21.71
C HIS A 133 6.74 -15.91 -20.82
N ILE A 134 7.59 -14.92 -20.56
CA ILE A 134 7.23 -13.75 -19.78
C ILE A 134 6.19 -12.89 -20.51
N ASN A 135 6.34 -12.72 -21.83
CA ASN A 135 5.35 -12.02 -22.65
C ASN A 135 4.00 -12.75 -22.68
N PHE A 136 4.00 -14.07 -22.71
CA PHE A 136 2.76 -14.85 -22.59
C PHE A 136 2.05 -14.56 -21.25
N LYS A 137 2.79 -14.49 -20.15
CA LYS A 137 2.23 -14.10 -18.84
C LYS A 137 1.67 -12.67 -18.86
N ALA A 138 2.35 -11.72 -19.51
CA ALA A 138 1.86 -10.36 -19.67
C ALA A 138 0.52 -10.32 -20.46
N GLN A 139 0.40 -11.14 -21.52
CA GLN A 139 -0.85 -11.27 -22.27
C GLN A 139 -1.97 -11.85 -21.41
N CYS A 140 -1.69 -12.90 -20.62
CA CYS A 140 -2.66 -13.49 -19.70
C CYS A 140 -3.15 -12.46 -18.68
N ALA A 141 -2.26 -11.68 -18.09
CA ALA A 141 -2.61 -10.62 -17.15
C ALA A 141 -3.49 -9.54 -17.80
N ALA A 142 -3.13 -9.07 -19.00
CA ALA A 142 -3.93 -8.10 -19.74
C ALA A 142 -5.33 -8.62 -20.14
N LEU A 143 -5.46 -9.93 -20.41
CA LEU A 143 -6.76 -10.56 -20.63
C LEU A 143 -7.56 -10.68 -19.33
N GLN A 144 -6.89 -10.99 -18.24
CA GLN A 144 -7.50 -11.03 -16.91
C GLN A 144 -8.06 -9.67 -16.51
N ASP A 145 -7.30 -8.60 -16.70
CA ASP A 145 -7.74 -7.22 -16.41
C ASP A 145 -9.00 -6.82 -17.21
N LYS A 146 -9.17 -7.37 -18.42
CA LYS A 146 -10.37 -7.15 -19.24
C LYS A 146 -11.52 -8.07 -18.87
N SER A 147 -11.26 -9.14 -18.13
CA SER A 147 -12.30 -10.07 -17.71
C SER A 147 -13.17 -9.44 -16.63
N ARG A 148 -14.45 -9.85 -16.63
CA ARG A 148 -15.44 -9.34 -15.70
C ARG A 148 -16.19 -10.52 -15.10
N TRP A 149 -16.42 -10.44 -13.78
CA TRP A 149 -17.14 -11.48 -13.04
C TRP A 149 -18.49 -10.92 -12.62
N LYS A 150 -19.52 -11.68 -12.86
CA LYS A 150 -20.86 -11.30 -12.39
C LYS A 150 -20.95 -11.52 -10.89
N LEU A 151 -21.26 -10.47 -10.14
CA LEU A 151 -21.49 -10.55 -8.71
C LEU A 151 -22.98 -10.87 -8.45
N ASP A 152 -23.25 -11.81 -7.59
CA ASP A 152 -24.56 -11.94 -6.96
C ASP A 152 -24.67 -10.88 -5.85
N VAL A 153 -25.22 -9.72 -6.23
CA VAL A 153 -25.27 -8.55 -5.36
C VAL A 153 -26.17 -8.84 -4.15
N GLU A 154 -27.33 -9.49 -4.34
CA GLU A 154 -28.29 -9.77 -3.26
C GLU A 154 -27.68 -10.70 -2.21
N SER A 155 -27.04 -11.79 -2.65
CA SER A 155 -26.32 -12.69 -1.73
C SER A 155 -25.15 -12.01 -1.04
N CYS A 156 -24.44 -11.10 -1.73
CA CYS A 156 -23.33 -10.37 -1.15
C CYS A 156 -23.81 -9.38 -0.07
N GLU A 157 -24.90 -8.65 -0.29
CA GLU A 157 -25.52 -7.75 0.69
C GLU A 157 -26.01 -8.51 1.94
N ALA A 158 -26.66 -9.66 1.73
CA ALA A 158 -27.07 -10.53 2.83
C ALA A 158 -25.86 -11.01 3.66
N LEU A 159 -24.77 -11.39 2.99
CA LEU A 159 -23.53 -11.83 3.65
C LEU A 159 -22.85 -10.67 4.41
N VAL A 160 -22.84 -9.45 3.88
CA VAL A 160 -22.33 -8.26 4.58
C VAL A 160 -23.11 -8.03 5.88
N THR A 161 -24.43 -8.16 5.84
CA THR A 161 -25.26 -8.02 7.04
C THR A 161 -24.93 -9.11 8.07
N GLU A 162 -24.91 -10.37 7.67
CA GLU A 162 -24.57 -11.51 8.55
C GLU A 162 -23.17 -11.38 9.16
N LEU A 163 -22.16 -11.02 8.35
CA LEU A 163 -20.78 -10.81 8.83
C LEU A 163 -20.68 -9.59 9.74
N GLY A 164 -21.46 -8.53 9.49
CA GLY A 164 -21.54 -7.35 10.34
C GLY A 164 -22.04 -7.69 11.75
N ASP A 165 -23.09 -8.49 11.84
CA ASP A 165 -23.65 -8.97 13.11
C ASP A 165 -22.65 -9.84 13.85
N LYS A 166 -22.05 -10.84 13.17
CA LYS A 166 -21.00 -11.70 13.77
C LYS A 166 -19.78 -10.91 14.25
N TYR A 167 -19.37 -9.89 13.49
CA TYR A 167 -18.28 -9.00 13.90
C TYR A 167 -18.62 -8.23 15.17
N SER A 168 -19.84 -7.71 15.25
CA SER A 168 -20.34 -6.95 16.41
C SER A 168 -20.42 -7.83 17.67
N GLU A 169 -20.90 -9.07 17.53
CA GLU A 169 -20.95 -10.07 18.60
C GLU A 169 -19.54 -10.43 19.10
N ALA A 170 -18.64 -10.81 18.18
CA ALA A 170 -17.26 -11.19 18.54
C ALA A 170 -16.51 -10.02 19.19
N ARG A 171 -16.70 -8.80 18.65
CA ARG A 171 -16.15 -7.59 19.25
C ARG A 171 -16.63 -7.35 20.67
N THR A 172 -17.95 -7.46 20.88
CA THR A 172 -18.56 -7.27 22.21
C THR A 172 -18.09 -8.34 23.21
N ALA A 173 -17.96 -9.58 22.76
CA ALA A 173 -17.41 -10.66 23.57
C ALA A 173 -15.96 -10.38 23.99
N LEU A 174 -15.13 -9.98 23.05
CA LEU A 174 -13.72 -9.62 23.32
C LEU A 174 -13.63 -8.41 24.27
N GLU A 175 -14.38 -7.33 24.06
CA GLU A 175 -14.36 -6.12 24.89
C GLU A 175 -14.73 -6.40 26.37
N LYS A 176 -15.57 -7.41 26.63
CA LYS A 176 -15.89 -7.86 28.01
C LYS A 176 -14.73 -8.57 28.70
N CYS A 177 -13.87 -9.22 27.95
CA CYS A 177 -12.72 -9.95 28.48
C CYS A 177 -11.47 -9.08 28.65
N LEU A 178 -11.38 -7.96 27.88
CA LEU A 178 -10.21 -7.11 27.89
C LEU A 178 -10.11 -6.27 29.18
N PRO A 179 -8.89 -6.08 29.72
CA PRO A 179 -8.68 -5.22 30.90
C PRO A 179 -8.99 -3.75 30.53
N PRO A 180 -9.47 -2.95 31.47
CA PRO A 180 -9.70 -1.53 31.27
C PRO A 180 -8.38 -0.83 30.94
N VAL A 181 -8.47 0.24 30.19
CA VAL A 181 -7.32 1.05 29.76
C VAL A 181 -7.28 2.35 30.53
N ASP A 182 -6.10 2.69 31.03
CA ASP A 182 -5.89 3.94 31.74
C ASP A 182 -6.12 5.15 30.84
N VAL A 183 -6.88 6.09 31.34
CA VAL A 183 -7.03 7.43 30.73
C VAL A 183 -5.96 8.32 31.29
N THR A 184 -5.03 8.75 30.49
CA THR A 184 -3.93 9.60 30.90
C THR A 184 -4.13 11.05 30.50
N ALA A 185 -3.63 11.98 31.31
CA ALA A 185 -3.58 13.40 30.98
C ALA A 185 -2.18 13.95 31.21
N LYS A 186 -1.71 14.76 30.28
CA LYS A 186 -0.45 15.49 30.43
C LYS A 186 -0.64 16.69 31.33
N LYS A 187 0.21 16.82 32.33
CA LYS A 187 0.24 17.93 33.28
C LYS A 187 1.56 18.65 33.17
N ASN A 188 1.46 19.96 33.11
CA ASN A 188 2.61 20.87 33.06
C ASN A 188 2.61 21.76 34.28
N LYS A 189 3.78 22.28 34.64
CA LYS A 189 3.92 23.27 35.69
C LYS A 189 2.98 24.45 35.45
N PRO A 190 2.19 24.89 36.48
CA PRO A 190 1.33 26.04 36.36
C PRO A 190 2.15 27.31 36.05
N LYS A 191 1.64 28.20 35.20
CA LYS A 191 2.29 29.48 34.88
C LYS A 191 2.51 30.38 36.09
N LYS A 192 1.62 30.29 37.09
CA LYS A 192 1.68 31.06 38.36
C LYS A 192 1.56 30.11 39.54
N PRO A 193 2.64 29.38 39.91
CA PRO A 193 2.62 28.43 41.03
C PRO A 193 2.58 29.11 42.38
N PHE A 194 2.94 30.39 42.49
CA PHE A 194 2.94 31.17 43.71
C PHE A 194 1.92 32.30 43.69
N LYS A 195 1.41 32.68 44.86
CA LYS A 195 0.59 33.88 45.08
C LYS A 195 1.47 35.12 45.13
N ALA A 196 0.84 36.32 45.13
CA ALA A 196 1.54 37.58 45.21
C ALA A 196 2.34 37.78 46.53
N ASN A 197 1.92 37.09 47.61
CA ASN A 197 2.60 37.09 48.91
C ASN A 197 3.75 36.09 49.03
N GLY A 198 4.09 35.37 47.96
CA GLY A 198 5.16 34.37 47.94
C GLY A 198 4.72 32.96 48.34
N ASP A 199 3.53 32.75 48.84
CA ASP A 199 2.99 31.41 49.19
C ASP A 199 2.61 30.64 47.93
N LEU A 200 2.59 29.31 48.05
CA LEU A 200 2.09 28.43 46.99
C LEU A 200 0.61 28.68 46.70
N SER A 201 0.27 28.79 45.46
CA SER A 201 -1.12 28.79 45.00
C SER A 201 -1.73 27.41 45.11
N ALA A 202 -3.07 27.30 45.09
CA ALA A 202 -3.73 25.97 45.06
C ALA A 202 -3.31 25.11 43.85
N GLN A 203 -2.99 25.73 42.71
CA GLN A 203 -2.44 25.03 41.53
C GLN A 203 -0.97 24.64 41.76
N GLY A 204 -0.18 25.48 42.47
CA GLY A 204 1.19 25.15 42.85
C GLY A 204 1.26 23.95 43.81
N LEU A 205 0.37 23.90 44.81
CA LEU A 205 0.29 22.77 45.74
C LEU A 205 -0.05 21.44 44.97
N LYS A 206 -1.08 21.48 44.13
CA LYS A 206 -1.44 20.31 43.29
C LYS A 206 -0.27 19.89 42.39
N TRP A 207 0.50 20.81 41.86
CA TRP A 207 1.66 20.49 41.04
C TRP A 207 2.76 19.79 41.86
N ILE A 208 3.05 20.26 43.07
CA ILE A 208 3.99 19.60 43.95
C ILE A 208 3.60 18.18 44.29
N ASP A 209 2.31 17.93 44.55
CA ASP A 209 1.79 16.59 44.83
C ASP A 209 1.97 15.67 43.64
N ILE A 210 1.69 16.16 42.40
CA ILE A 210 1.91 15.43 41.16
C ILE A 210 3.39 15.09 40.98
N VAL A 211 4.29 16.06 41.19
CA VAL A 211 5.74 15.83 41.04
C VAL A 211 6.23 14.81 42.03
N ARG A 212 5.84 14.92 43.30
CA ARG A 212 6.23 13.95 44.33
C ARG A 212 5.74 12.52 44.04
N ALA A 213 4.52 12.40 43.51
CA ALA A 213 3.94 11.09 43.22
C ALA A 213 4.55 10.44 41.96
N HIS A 214 5.01 11.19 40.96
CA HIS A 214 5.40 10.65 39.67
C HIS A 214 6.90 10.81 39.33
N VAL A 215 7.61 11.68 40.09
CA VAL A 215 9.04 11.94 39.90
C VAL A 215 9.72 12.01 41.28
N PRO A 216 9.65 10.93 42.10
CA PRO A 216 10.14 10.94 43.49
C PRO A 216 11.64 11.21 43.58
N ASP A 217 12.41 10.82 42.57
CA ASP A 217 13.88 10.93 42.55
C ASP A 217 14.35 12.31 41.97
N PHE A 218 13.45 13.28 41.81
CA PHE A 218 13.86 14.61 41.35
C PHE A 218 14.76 15.29 42.37
N PRO A 219 16.03 15.62 42.01
CA PRO A 219 17.02 16.11 42.99
C PRO A 219 16.78 17.50 43.51
N GLY A 220 15.84 18.22 42.91
CA GLY A 220 15.48 19.60 43.25
C GLY A 220 14.22 19.71 44.12
N ARG A 221 13.83 20.96 44.43
CA ARG A 221 12.53 21.20 45.04
C ARG A 221 11.41 20.91 44.04
N PRO A 222 10.33 20.19 44.39
CA PRO A 222 9.25 19.81 43.48
C PRO A 222 8.63 20.99 42.70
N GLU A 223 8.54 22.16 43.35
CA GLU A 223 8.06 23.40 42.73
C GLU A 223 8.90 23.88 41.54
N ASN A 224 10.15 23.41 41.45
CA ASN A 224 11.08 23.77 40.37
C ASN A 224 11.05 22.80 39.20
N TYR A 225 10.36 21.66 39.32
CA TYR A 225 10.22 20.72 38.21
C TYR A 225 9.46 21.39 37.04
N ALA A 226 10.07 21.40 35.85
CA ALA A 226 9.52 22.05 34.65
C ALA A 226 9.12 21.09 33.55
N GLY A 227 9.35 19.78 33.75
CA GLY A 227 9.00 18.75 32.78
C GLY A 227 7.49 18.44 32.72
N GLU A 228 7.05 17.86 31.63
CA GLU A 228 5.68 17.34 31.48
C GLU A 228 5.57 16.02 32.26
N ILE A 229 4.46 15.82 32.97
CA ILE A 229 4.14 14.58 33.72
C ILE A 229 2.85 14.01 33.16
N THR A 230 2.88 12.74 32.78
CA THR A 230 1.67 12.01 32.40
C THR A 230 1.05 11.36 33.65
N VAL A 231 -0.18 11.74 33.98
CA VAL A 231 -0.92 11.22 35.13
C VAL A 231 -2.12 10.38 34.68
N VAL A 232 -2.41 9.30 35.38
CA VAL A 232 -3.63 8.52 35.19
C VAL A 232 -4.78 9.28 35.85
N THR A 233 -5.82 9.60 35.08
CA THR A 233 -6.99 10.35 35.55
C THR A 233 -8.22 9.50 35.75
N GLY A 234 -8.21 8.26 35.29
CA GLY A 234 -9.30 7.29 35.39
C GLY A 234 -9.04 6.09 34.49
N GLN A 235 -10.04 5.24 34.39
CA GLN A 235 -10.03 4.07 33.50
C GLN A 235 -11.25 4.10 32.58
N LYS A 236 -11.12 3.51 31.40
CA LYS A 236 -12.21 3.31 30.47
C LYS A 236 -12.15 1.88 29.90
N PRO A 237 -13.29 1.35 29.41
CA PRO A 237 -13.31 0.06 28.71
C PRO A 237 -12.30 0.04 27.55
N CYS A 238 -11.68 -1.10 27.37
CA CYS A 238 -10.81 -1.33 26.22
C CYS A 238 -11.63 -1.34 24.92
N ASN A 239 -11.05 -0.80 23.86
CA ASN A 239 -11.62 -0.84 22.52
C ASN A 239 -10.95 -1.94 21.70
N ALA A 240 -11.66 -3.02 21.44
CA ALA A 240 -11.16 -4.15 20.63
C ALA A 240 -10.81 -3.74 19.18
N GLY A 241 -11.35 -2.64 18.68
CA GLY A 241 -10.97 -2.08 17.38
C GLY A 241 -9.64 -1.33 17.36
N SER A 242 -9.05 -1.05 18.53
CA SER A 242 -7.80 -0.30 18.64
C SER A 242 -6.58 -1.23 18.62
N ALA A 243 -5.85 -1.25 17.52
CA ALA A 243 -4.62 -2.07 17.38
C ALA A 243 -3.57 -1.76 18.45
N ILE A 244 -3.50 -0.52 18.95
CA ILE A 244 -2.57 -0.12 20.02
C ILE A 244 -2.95 -0.78 21.33
N GLN A 245 -4.25 -0.74 21.70
CA GLN A 245 -4.74 -1.32 22.93
C GLN A 245 -4.63 -2.84 22.92
N ILE A 246 -4.99 -3.48 21.80
CA ILE A 246 -4.83 -4.93 21.62
C ILE A 246 -3.35 -5.33 21.75
N LYS A 247 -2.42 -4.62 21.10
CA LYS A 247 -0.99 -4.91 21.24
C LYS A 247 -0.51 -4.75 22.69
N SER A 248 -0.97 -3.72 23.39
CA SER A 248 -0.63 -3.51 24.80
C SER A 248 -1.12 -4.67 25.67
N TRP A 249 -2.35 -5.14 25.46
CA TRP A 249 -2.88 -6.32 26.12
C TRP A 249 -2.08 -7.58 25.79
N LEU A 250 -1.79 -7.86 24.51
CA LEU A 250 -0.97 -9.01 24.11
C LEU A 250 0.43 -8.98 24.75
N HIS A 251 1.06 -7.81 24.81
CA HIS A 251 2.34 -7.66 25.51
C HIS A 251 2.24 -7.94 27.00
N SER A 252 1.13 -7.60 27.66
CA SER A 252 0.89 -7.97 29.09
C SER A 252 0.75 -9.47 29.30
N LEU A 253 0.36 -10.23 28.26
CA LEU A 253 0.35 -11.69 28.22
C LEU A 253 1.70 -12.31 27.83
N GLY A 254 2.75 -11.49 27.63
CA GLY A 254 4.08 -11.97 27.24
C GLY A 254 4.25 -12.15 25.73
N TRP A 255 3.42 -11.54 24.89
CA TRP A 255 3.56 -11.62 23.43
C TRP A 255 4.91 -11.08 22.95
N VAL A 256 5.63 -11.92 22.20
CA VAL A 256 6.84 -11.56 21.48
C VAL A 256 6.52 -11.59 19.98
N PRO A 257 6.50 -10.44 19.29
CA PRO A 257 6.20 -10.39 17.86
C PRO A 257 7.24 -11.12 17.02
N GLU A 258 6.78 -11.94 16.08
CA GLU A 258 7.62 -12.64 15.09
C GLU A 258 7.38 -12.11 13.67
N THR A 259 6.20 -11.54 13.41
CA THR A 259 5.80 -11.01 12.10
C THR A 259 5.80 -9.49 12.12
N PHE A 260 6.37 -8.87 11.09
CA PHE A 260 6.51 -7.42 11.00
C PHE A 260 6.18 -6.91 9.61
N LYS A 261 5.48 -5.77 9.56
CA LYS A 261 5.35 -4.95 8.34
C LYS A 261 6.44 -3.88 8.34
N ILE A 262 7.17 -3.78 7.24
CA ILE A 262 8.17 -2.72 7.05
C ILE A 262 7.46 -1.53 6.42
N VAL A 263 7.50 -0.39 7.08
CA VAL A 263 6.97 0.87 6.58
C VAL A 263 8.12 1.85 6.44
N LYS A 264 8.28 2.42 5.25
CA LYS A 264 9.23 3.51 5.01
C LYS A 264 8.56 4.83 5.34
N ASP A 265 9.25 5.65 6.12
CA ASP A 265 8.89 7.04 6.29
C ASP A 265 9.06 7.79 4.96
N LYS A 266 8.07 8.62 4.59
CA LYS A 266 8.08 9.31 3.29
C LYS A 266 9.08 10.46 3.22
N GLU A 267 9.44 11.05 4.37
CA GLU A 267 10.30 12.23 4.47
C GLU A 267 11.75 11.83 4.75
N THR A 268 11.97 10.88 5.68
CA THR A 268 13.32 10.48 6.13
C THR A 268 13.86 9.25 5.42
N ASN A 269 13.01 8.51 4.67
CA ASN A 269 13.33 7.22 4.06
C ASN A 269 13.69 6.11 5.06
N ASP A 270 13.53 6.37 6.36
CA ASP A 270 13.82 5.41 7.41
C ASP A 270 12.82 4.25 7.38
N GLN A 271 13.34 3.04 7.60
CA GLN A 271 12.51 1.85 7.69
C GLN A 271 12.12 1.58 9.13
N ARG A 272 10.81 1.51 9.38
CA ARG A 272 10.25 1.13 10.68
C ARG A 272 9.53 -0.22 10.59
N LYS A 273 9.89 -1.14 11.49
CA LYS A 273 9.22 -2.43 11.65
C LYS A 273 7.99 -2.28 12.56
N ILE A 274 6.82 -2.59 12.04
CA ILE A 274 5.56 -2.57 12.82
C ILE A 274 5.15 -4.00 13.08
N PRO A 275 5.08 -4.45 14.36
CA PRO A 275 4.61 -5.78 14.71
C PRO A 275 3.21 -6.05 14.16
N GLN A 276 2.99 -7.23 13.59
CA GLN A 276 1.69 -7.65 13.09
C GLN A 276 1.03 -8.64 14.06
N ILE A 277 -0.26 -8.44 14.29
CA ILE A 277 -1.11 -9.33 15.10
C ILE A 277 -1.68 -10.44 14.23
N LYS A 278 -1.94 -10.12 12.96
CA LYS A 278 -2.62 -10.96 12.00
C LYS A 278 -2.00 -10.86 10.62
N ASP A 279 -2.22 -11.88 9.83
CA ASP A 279 -1.99 -11.85 8.39
C ASP A 279 -2.92 -10.87 7.71
N THR A 280 -2.42 -10.11 6.74
CA THR A 280 -3.20 -9.08 6.03
C THR A 280 -4.11 -9.66 4.97
N ASP A 281 -3.75 -10.82 4.41
CA ASP A 281 -4.42 -11.41 3.26
C ASP A 281 -5.55 -12.37 3.67
N THR A 282 -5.37 -13.06 4.79
CA THR A 282 -6.37 -14.02 5.30
C THR A 282 -7.16 -13.50 6.51
N GLY A 283 -6.58 -12.57 7.27
CA GLY A 283 -7.13 -12.12 8.55
C GLY A 283 -6.85 -13.05 9.73
N ASP A 284 -6.17 -14.18 9.49
CA ASP A 284 -5.80 -15.12 10.53
C ASP A 284 -4.78 -14.52 11.50
N LEU A 285 -4.81 -14.93 12.77
CA LEU A 285 -3.81 -14.46 13.73
C LEU A 285 -2.41 -15.00 13.38
N CYS A 286 -1.39 -14.18 13.63
CA CYS A 286 -0.01 -14.65 13.51
C CYS A 286 0.26 -15.76 14.54
N PRO A 287 1.09 -16.77 14.21
CA PRO A 287 1.38 -17.91 15.10
C PRO A 287 1.86 -17.49 16.51
N SER A 288 2.59 -16.37 16.59
CA SER A 288 3.03 -15.83 17.88
C SER A 288 1.90 -15.31 18.77
N VAL A 289 0.75 -14.96 18.19
CA VAL A 289 -0.46 -14.56 18.92
C VAL A 289 -1.30 -15.79 19.24
N GLU A 290 -1.46 -16.71 18.31
CA GLU A 290 -2.25 -17.93 18.52
C GLU A 290 -1.74 -18.78 19.69
N ARG A 291 -0.41 -18.86 19.89
CA ARG A 291 0.18 -19.56 21.03
C ARG A 291 -0.26 -19.03 22.41
N LEU A 292 -0.80 -17.81 22.46
CA LEU A 292 -1.32 -17.23 23.71
C LEU A 292 -2.72 -17.72 24.09
N ILE A 293 -3.40 -18.50 23.23
CA ILE A 293 -4.74 -19.06 23.50
C ILE A 293 -4.71 -19.92 24.79
N GLU A 294 -3.61 -20.66 25.02
CA GLU A 294 -3.43 -21.46 26.21
C GLU A 294 -3.33 -20.63 27.51
N GLN A 295 -2.93 -19.37 27.40
CA GLN A 295 -2.78 -18.43 28.51
C GLN A 295 -4.04 -17.61 28.77
N ASP A 296 -4.73 -17.21 27.70
CA ASP A 296 -5.94 -16.42 27.74
C ASP A 296 -6.90 -16.79 26.59
N SER A 297 -8.04 -17.40 26.93
CA SER A 297 -9.06 -17.81 25.96
C SER A 297 -9.71 -16.65 25.22
N ALA A 298 -9.55 -15.41 25.68
CA ALA A 298 -10.02 -14.22 24.96
C ALA A 298 -9.33 -14.03 23.60
N ILE A 299 -8.18 -14.69 23.36
CA ILE A 299 -7.52 -14.73 22.05
C ILE A 299 -8.41 -15.40 20.99
N GLU A 300 -9.28 -16.35 21.35
CA GLU A 300 -10.24 -16.94 20.41
C GLU A 300 -11.21 -15.91 19.87
N TYR A 301 -11.74 -15.01 20.72
CA TYR A 301 -12.60 -13.92 20.28
C TYR A 301 -11.84 -12.91 19.39
N LEU A 302 -10.56 -12.67 19.68
CA LEU A 302 -9.70 -11.84 18.81
C LEU A 302 -9.53 -12.47 17.44
N ARG A 303 -9.31 -13.80 17.37
CA ARG A 303 -9.22 -14.56 16.13
C ARG A 303 -10.50 -14.44 15.32
N ASP A 304 -11.64 -14.77 15.93
CA ASP A 304 -12.93 -14.76 15.28
C ASP A 304 -13.28 -13.35 14.77
N MET A 305 -13.09 -12.33 15.60
CA MET A 305 -13.27 -10.93 15.20
C MET A 305 -12.38 -10.55 14.02
N SER A 306 -11.12 -11.00 13.99
CA SER A 306 -10.17 -10.66 12.93
C SER A 306 -10.56 -11.29 11.60
N VAL A 307 -10.89 -12.58 11.59
CA VAL A 307 -11.30 -13.33 10.38
C VAL A 307 -12.61 -12.77 9.82
N VAL A 308 -13.61 -12.57 10.69
CA VAL A 308 -14.91 -12.02 10.28
C VAL A 308 -14.75 -10.62 9.72
N LYS A 309 -13.94 -9.75 10.37
CA LYS A 309 -13.66 -8.40 9.88
C LYS A 309 -13.00 -8.40 8.51
N HIS A 310 -12.07 -9.31 8.27
CA HIS A 310 -11.41 -9.44 6.97
C HIS A 310 -12.43 -9.80 5.89
N ARG A 311 -13.24 -10.86 6.12
CA ARG A 311 -14.27 -11.31 5.18
C ARG A 311 -15.31 -10.24 4.90
N LEU A 312 -15.75 -9.53 5.94
CA LEU A 312 -16.65 -8.39 5.81
C LEU A 312 -16.06 -7.31 4.88
N GLY A 313 -14.80 -6.93 5.10
CA GLY A 313 -14.12 -5.93 4.28
C GLY A 313 -13.97 -6.36 2.81
N VAL A 314 -13.78 -7.66 2.53
CA VAL A 314 -13.76 -8.19 1.15
C VAL A 314 -15.12 -8.05 0.48
N CYS A 315 -16.22 -8.45 1.18
CA CYS A 315 -17.57 -8.35 0.64
C CYS A 315 -17.98 -6.89 0.42
N GLU A 316 -17.70 -6.00 1.37
CA GLU A 316 -17.92 -4.55 1.22
C GLU A 316 -17.12 -3.99 0.04
N GLY A 317 -15.88 -4.47 -0.16
CA GLY A 317 -15.06 -4.12 -1.32
C GLY A 317 -15.70 -4.54 -2.64
N PHE A 318 -16.30 -5.72 -2.71
CA PHE A 318 -17.03 -6.16 -3.90
C PHE A 318 -18.23 -5.26 -4.19
N LEU A 319 -19.08 -4.97 -3.19
CA LEU A 319 -20.23 -4.09 -3.36
C LEU A 319 -19.85 -2.66 -3.75
N LYS A 320 -18.74 -2.16 -3.24
CA LYS A 320 -18.22 -0.83 -3.59
C LYS A 320 -17.74 -0.73 -5.04
N ASN A 321 -17.17 -1.81 -5.57
CA ASN A 321 -16.51 -1.82 -6.88
C ASN A 321 -17.35 -2.47 -7.99
N VAL A 322 -18.52 -3.02 -7.66
CA VAL A 322 -19.43 -3.57 -8.65
C VAL A 322 -19.98 -2.45 -9.54
N SER A 323 -19.93 -2.65 -10.84
CA SER A 323 -20.49 -1.72 -11.83
C SER A 323 -22.02 -1.82 -11.91
N ASN A 324 -22.66 -0.81 -12.50
CA ASN A 324 -24.13 -0.73 -12.60
C ASN A 324 -24.77 -1.94 -13.33
N ASP A 325 -24.04 -2.67 -14.12
CA ASP A 325 -24.48 -3.88 -14.81
C ASP A 325 -24.21 -5.17 -14.01
N GLY A 326 -23.78 -5.04 -12.76
CA GLY A 326 -23.57 -6.15 -11.82
C GLY A 326 -22.27 -6.91 -11.99
N TYR A 327 -21.27 -6.34 -12.67
CA TYR A 327 -19.99 -7.01 -12.87
C TYR A 327 -18.86 -6.34 -12.07
N LEU A 328 -17.94 -7.17 -11.60
CA LEU A 328 -16.64 -6.78 -11.06
C LEU A 328 -15.58 -6.93 -12.14
N GLN A 329 -14.66 -5.99 -12.22
CA GLN A 329 -13.46 -6.13 -13.02
C GLN A 329 -12.41 -6.89 -12.21
N ALA A 330 -11.75 -7.87 -12.82
CA ALA A 330 -10.59 -8.51 -12.21
C ALA A 330 -9.43 -7.51 -12.30
N GLY A 331 -8.92 -7.04 -11.18
CA GLY A 331 -7.80 -6.09 -11.11
C GLY A 331 -6.69 -6.63 -10.23
#